data_c4acafa4b321ca7e779a5a9d25f371ba
#
_entry.id   c4acafa4b321ca7e779a5a9d25f371ba
#
_cell.length_a   1.000
_cell.length_b   1.000
_cell.length_c   1.000
_cell.angle_alpha   90.00
_cell.angle_beta   90.00
_cell.angle_gamma   90.00
#
_symmetry.space_group_name_H-M   'P 1'
#
loop_
_entity.id
_entity.type
_entity.pdbx_description
1 polymer ?
#
loop_
_entity_poly.entity_id
_entity_poly.type
_entity_poly.pdbx_seq_one_letter_code
_entity_poly.pdbx_strand_id
1 'polypeptide(L)'
;NMAKGSVYYCSECGYKSVKWAGKCPQCGAWSSFEEVEEMPRDVKKATSSVSVASRASDIKVYEFKDVEYNKEDRYKTKYEEFDRLLGGGLLKGEVVLVTGNPGIGKSTLLLQVANSYKDYGDVLYISGEESPAQIKNRGERLKISGDGIYIMAEMDILNIYEYVVSKKPKVVIVDSIQTLYNSSMDSISGTPTQIRECTLKIVEIAKKYNISFFIVGHITKDGKVAGPKLLEHMVDAVFNFEGDEGLYYRILRSEKNRFGSTNEIAVFSMEENGMKEIKNSSEYFLSEREEKNIGSMVVPILEGTKVFLLEVQSLITDSGIGIPKRVVQGYDRNRIQILTAIAEKKLYLPLGMKD
;
A
#
# COMPACT_ATOMS: atom_id res chain seq x y z
N ASN A 1 15.73 -3.51 -48.99
CA ASN A 1 15.40 -2.46 -48.02
C ASN A 1 14.08 -2.86 -47.34
N MET A 2 14.16 -3.63 -46.25
CA MET A 2 13.01 -3.87 -45.38
C MET A 2 12.93 -2.70 -44.41
N ALA A 3 11.79 -2.02 -44.38
CA ALA A 3 11.56 -0.91 -43.46
C ALA A 3 11.60 -1.40 -42.02
N LYS A 4 12.42 -0.76 -41.18
CA LYS A 4 12.41 -0.94 -39.73
C LYS A 4 11.02 -0.55 -39.21
N GLY A 5 10.33 -1.45 -38.56
CA GLY A 5 9.02 -1.19 -37.96
C GLY A 5 9.21 -0.58 -36.60
N SER A 6 8.91 0.72 -36.47
CA SER A 6 8.80 1.37 -35.16
C SER A 6 7.50 0.97 -34.49
N VAL A 7 7.56 0.70 -33.19
CA VAL A 7 6.39 0.39 -32.35
C VAL A 7 6.32 1.43 -31.25
N TYR A 8 5.10 1.86 -30.94
CA TYR A 8 4.82 2.89 -29.97
C TYR A 8 4.16 2.28 -28.73
N TYR A 9 4.66 2.62 -27.55
CA TYR A 9 4.08 2.21 -26.26
C TYR A 9 3.57 3.41 -25.50
N CYS A 10 2.38 3.30 -24.93
CA CYS A 10 1.84 4.32 -24.03
C CYS A 10 2.59 4.28 -22.70
N SER A 11 3.21 5.38 -22.29
CA SER A 11 3.92 5.50 -21.01
C SER A 11 3.02 5.36 -19.79
N GLU A 12 1.71 5.62 -19.93
CA GLU A 12 0.74 5.57 -18.85
C GLU A 12 0.14 4.19 -18.60
N CYS A 13 -0.11 3.40 -19.67
CA CYS A 13 -0.80 2.12 -19.53
C CYS A 13 -0.12 0.93 -20.22
N GLY A 14 1.01 1.18 -20.91
CA GLY A 14 1.73 0.13 -21.64
C GLY A 14 1.04 -0.36 -22.93
N TYR A 15 -0.02 0.29 -23.41
CA TYR A 15 -0.70 -0.09 -24.64
C TYR A 15 0.25 0.01 -25.84
N LYS A 16 0.35 -1.07 -26.62
CA LYS A 16 1.21 -1.18 -27.81
C LYS A 16 0.43 -0.78 -29.05
N SER A 17 0.99 0.14 -29.84
CA SER A 17 0.45 0.57 -31.14
C SER A 17 1.52 0.49 -32.22
N VAL A 18 1.13 0.10 -33.43
CA VAL A 18 2.02 0.13 -34.61
C VAL A 18 2.08 1.50 -35.28
N LYS A 19 1.29 2.46 -34.77
CA LYS A 19 1.28 3.85 -35.24
C LYS A 19 1.24 4.79 -34.06
N TRP A 20 1.94 5.89 -34.17
CA TRP A 20 1.84 6.96 -33.19
C TRP A 20 0.42 7.56 -33.18
N ALA A 21 -0.12 7.80 -32.00
CA ALA A 21 -1.41 8.45 -31.82
C ALA A 21 -1.30 9.51 -30.72
N GLY A 22 -1.89 10.68 -30.96
CA GLY A 22 -1.86 11.79 -29.97
C GLY A 22 -2.61 11.47 -28.68
N LYS A 23 -3.52 10.47 -28.70
CA LYS A 23 -4.30 10.02 -27.53
C LYS A 23 -4.30 8.51 -27.47
N CYS A 24 -4.01 7.94 -26.30
CA CYS A 24 -4.07 6.52 -26.10
C CYS A 24 -5.52 6.01 -26.14
N PRO A 25 -5.85 5.01 -26.99
CA PRO A 25 -7.21 4.50 -27.10
C PRO A 25 -7.64 3.68 -25.88
N GLN A 26 -6.68 3.19 -25.07
CA GLN A 26 -6.97 2.35 -23.92
C GLN A 26 -7.16 3.17 -22.62
N CYS A 27 -6.27 4.13 -22.32
CA CYS A 27 -6.34 4.93 -21.09
C CYS A 27 -6.77 6.38 -21.30
N GLY A 28 -6.84 6.84 -22.56
CA GLY A 28 -7.25 8.21 -22.88
C GLY A 28 -6.17 9.28 -22.66
N ALA A 29 -4.97 8.93 -22.23
CA ALA A 29 -3.87 9.86 -22.02
C ALA A 29 -3.41 10.51 -23.33
N TRP A 30 -3.10 11.81 -23.29
CA TRP A 30 -2.61 12.57 -24.42
C TRP A 30 -1.08 12.59 -24.44
N SER A 31 -0.48 12.56 -25.65
CA SER A 31 0.98 12.64 -25.88
C SER A 31 1.80 11.63 -25.05
N SER A 32 1.23 10.45 -24.82
CA SER A 32 1.79 9.40 -23.96
C SER A 32 2.47 8.25 -24.73
N PHE A 33 2.64 8.37 -26.06
CA PHE A 33 3.30 7.35 -26.85
C PHE A 33 4.79 7.63 -27.03
N GLU A 34 5.61 6.66 -26.67
CA GLU A 34 7.06 6.65 -26.88
C GLU A 34 7.40 5.64 -27.98
N GLU A 35 8.30 6.04 -28.89
CA GLU A 35 8.77 5.21 -29.99
C GLU A 35 9.87 4.27 -29.48
N VAL A 36 9.70 2.97 -29.70
CA VAL A 36 10.73 1.95 -29.42
C VAL A 36 11.09 1.24 -30.73
N GLU A 37 12.35 1.27 -31.09
CA GLU A 37 12.88 0.49 -32.22
C GLU A 37 12.91 -0.99 -31.83
N GLU A 38 12.07 -1.82 -32.45
CA GLU A 38 12.22 -3.27 -32.33
C GLU A 38 13.47 -3.73 -33.10
N MET A 39 14.49 -4.19 -32.39
CA MET A 39 15.55 -4.96 -33.01
C MET A 39 14.96 -6.27 -33.57
N PRO A 40 15.38 -6.69 -34.78
CA PRO A 40 14.90 -7.95 -35.35
C PRO A 40 15.28 -9.09 -34.40
N ARG A 41 14.31 -9.74 -33.83
CA ARG A 41 14.53 -11.02 -33.16
C ARG A 41 14.84 -12.05 -34.25
N ASP A 42 16.09 -12.45 -34.34
CA ASP A 42 16.46 -13.69 -35.03
C ASP A 42 15.72 -14.84 -34.34
N VAL A 43 14.55 -15.14 -34.86
CA VAL A 43 13.83 -16.38 -34.54
C VAL A 43 14.64 -17.49 -35.19
N LYS A 44 15.70 -17.97 -34.53
CA LYS A 44 16.16 -19.33 -34.77
C LYS A 44 15.00 -20.24 -34.40
N LYS A 45 14.30 -20.74 -35.44
CA LYS A 45 13.40 -21.87 -35.33
C LYS A 45 14.18 -23.07 -34.80
N ALA A 46 14.26 -23.16 -33.47
CA ALA A 46 14.48 -24.43 -32.82
C ALA A 46 13.14 -25.17 -32.90
N THR A 47 12.95 -25.92 -34.00
CA THR A 47 11.96 -26.98 -34.10
C THR A 47 12.38 -28.09 -33.12
N SER A 48 12.17 -27.89 -31.84
CA SER A 48 12.02 -29.00 -30.88
C SER A 48 10.52 -29.20 -30.71
N SER A 49 10.05 -30.28 -31.31
CA SER A 49 8.76 -30.90 -31.02
C SER A 49 8.76 -31.37 -29.57
N VAL A 50 8.62 -30.45 -28.62
CA VAL A 50 8.29 -30.77 -27.26
C VAL A 50 6.81 -31.13 -27.30
N SER A 51 6.53 -32.42 -27.18
CA SER A 51 5.20 -33.01 -27.20
C SER A 51 4.30 -32.28 -26.18
N VAL A 52 3.12 -31.84 -26.60
CA VAL A 52 2.10 -31.21 -25.74
C VAL A 52 1.75 -32.09 -24.53
N ALA A 53 2.00 -33.40 -24.62
CA ALA A 53 1.80 -34.38 -23.56
C ALA A 53 2.71 -34.18 -22.35
N SER A 54 3.94 -33.62 -22.48
CA SER A 54 4.86 -33.44 -21.36
C SER A 54 4.56 -32.19 -20.50
N ARG A 55 3.74 -31.26 -20.98
CA ARG A 55 3.30 -30.09 -20.22
C ARG A 55 2.05 -30.35 -19.38
N ALA A 56 1.26 -31.33 -19.71
CA ALA A 56 0.03 -31.66 -18.99
C ALA A 56 0.30 -32.42 -17.66
N SER A 57 1.46 -33.09 -17.55
CA SER A 57 1.82 -33.87 -16.36
C SER A 57 2.17 -33.01 -15.12
N ASP A 58 2.50 -31.75 -15.32
CA ASP A 58 2.86 -30.82 -14.23
C ASP A 58 1.70 -29.94 -13.75
N ILE A 59 0.52 -30.06 -14.40
CA ILE A 59 -0.69 -29.35 -14.00
C ILE A 59 -1.35 -30.10 -12.84
N LYS A 60 -1.26 -29.54 -11.63
CA LYS A 60 -1.95 -30.07 -10.46
C LYS A 60 -3.39 -29.57 -10.45
N VAL A 61 -4.33 -30.49 -10.55
CA VAL A 61 -5.77 -30.24 -10.40
C VAL A 61 -6.24 -30.88 -9.12
N TYR A 62 -6.96 -30.13 -8.30
CA TYR A 62 -7.49 -30.59 -7.03
C TYR A 62 -9.03 -30.58 -7.07
N GLU A 63 -9.68 -31.59 -6.51
CA GLU A 63 -11.09 -31.51 -6.19
C GLU A 63 -11.28 -30.55 -5.01
N PHE A 64 -12.30 -29.69 -5.04
CA PHE A 64 -12.53 -28.68 -4.02
C PHE A 64 -12.60 -29.27 -2.60
N LYS A 65 -13.23 -30.43 -2.45
CA LYS A 65 -13.36 -31.14 -1.16
C LYS A 65 -12.04 -31.66 -0.60
N ASP A 66 -11.05 -31.91 -1.48
CA ASP A 66 -9.76 -32.50 -1.12
C ASP A 66 -8.70 -31.41 -0.83
N VAL A 67 -9.07 -30.13 -0.99
CA VAL A 67 -8.19 -29.02 -0.63
C VAL A 67 -8.21 -28.83 0.88
N GLU A 68 -7.16 -29.22 1.55
CA GLU A 68 -6.98 -28.97 2.98
C GLU A 68 -6.81 -27.47 3.22
N TYR A 69 -7.72 -26.88 3.98
CA TYR A 69 -7.63 -25.51 4.46
C TYR A 69 -7.56 -25.51 5.99
N ASN A 70 -6.44 -25.09 6.52
CA ASN A 70 -6.28 -24.94 7.96
C ASN A 70 -6.39 -23.45 8.34
N LYS A 71 -7.37 -23.09 9.19
CA LYS A 71 -7.55 -21.71 9.69
C LYS A 71 -6.33 -21.21 10.49
N GLU A 72 -5.48 -22.10 10.97
CA GLU A 72 -4.26 -21.79 11.73
C GLU A 72 -3.05 -21.42 10.83
N ASP A 73 -3.18 -21.48 9.51
CA ASP A 73 -2.10 -21.19 8.56
C ASP A 73 -1.82 -19.66 8.39
N ARG A 74 -2.03 -18.89 9.45
CA ARG A 74 -1.74 -17.45 9.48
C ARG A 74 -0.58 -17.14 10.42
N TYR A 75 0.33 -16.32 9.94
CA TYR A 75 1.37 -15.73 10.76
C TYR A 75 0.82 -14.51 11.49
N LYS A 76 0.91 -14.50 12.81
CA LYS A 76 0.46 -13.38 13.65
C LYS A 76 1.63 -12.51 14.07
N THR A 77 1.35 -11.23 14.26
CA THR A 77 2.30 -10.28 14.80
C THR A 77 2.04 -10.04 16.30
N LYS A 78 2.78 -9.11 16.88
CA LYS A 78 2.50 -8.57 18.24
C LYS A 78 1.50 -7.42 18.20
N TYR A 79 0.99 -7.06 17.01
CA TYR A 79 0.08 -5.96 16.74
C TYR A 79 -1.29 -6.53 16.39
N GLU A 80 -2.20 -6.55 17.36
CA GLU A 80 -3.54 -7.15 17.20
C GLU A 80 -4.38 -6.42 16.14
N GLU A 81 -4.24 -5.09 16.07
CA GLU A 81 -4.94 -4.27 15.10
C GLU A 81 -4.39 -4.48 13.67
N PHE A 82 -3.07 -4.67 13.54
CA PHE A 82 -2.46 -5.02 12.26
C PHE A 82 -2.89 -6.40 11.79
N ASP A 83 -2.91 -7.37 12.69
CA ASP A 83 -3.40 -8.73 12.37
C ASP A 83 -4.88 -8.71 11.98
N ARG A 84 -5.69 -7.85 12.60
CA ARG A 84 -7.09 -7.66 12.25
C ARG A 84 -7.25 -7.11 10.83
N LEU A 85 -6.43 -6.14 10.41
CA LEU A 85 -6.37 -5.67 9.02
C LEU A 85 -6.11 -6.80 8.04
N LEU A 86 -5.23 -7.75 8.40
CA LEU A 86 -4.91 -8.95 7.61
C LEU A 86 -6.02 -10.03 7.66
N GLY A 87 -7.13 -9.78 8.37
CA GLY A 87 -8.20 -10.77 8.54
C GLY A 87 -7.84 -11.87 9.54
N GLY A 88 -7.00 -11.54 10.54
CA GLY A 88 -6.55 -12.42 11.63
C GLY A 88 -5.12 -12.88 11.51
N GLY A 89 -4.32 -12.25 10.68
CA GLY A 89 -2.89 -12.52 10.45
C GLY A 89 -2.57 -12.78 8.97
N LEU A 90 -1.29 -12.76 8.63
CA LEU A 90 -0.78 -12.93 7.26
C LEU A 90 -0.92 -14.40 6.80
N LEU A 91 -1.60 -14.62 5.68
CA LEU A 91 -1.69 -15.96 5.06
C LEU A 91 -0.40 -16.33 4.35
N LYS A 92 -0.09 -17.63 4.36
CA LYS A 92 1.02 -18.17 3.55
C LYS A 92 0.77 -17.91 2.07
N GLY A 93 1.76 -17.35 1.39
CA GLY A 93 1.65 -16.99 -0.03
C GLY A 93 0.78 -15.76 -0.32
N GLU A 94 0.45 -14.95 0.69
CA GLU A 94 -0.24 -13.68 0.52
C GLU A 94 0.73 -12.58 0.07
N VAL A 95 0.25 -11.71 -0.82
CA VAL A 95 0.98 -10.52 -1.27
C VAL A 95 0.22 -9.28 -0.85
N VAL A 96 0.82 -8.50 0.04
CA VAL A 96 0.26 -7.28 0.63
C VAL A 96 1.00 -6.07 0.12
N LEU A 97 0.31 -5.12 -0.48
CA LEU A 97 0.85 -3.82 -0.88
C LEU A 97 0.56 -2.79 0.22
N VAL A 98 1.61 -2.13 0.69
CA VAL A 98 1.52 -1.04 1.68
C VAL A 98 1.88 0.27 1.00
N THR A 99 0.90 1.17 0.89
CA THR A 99 1.03 2.47 0.22
C THR A 99 1.00 3.61 1.23
N GLY A 100 1.31 4.82 0.78
CA GLY A 100 1.26 6.04 1.58
C GLY A 100 2.40 7.00 1.25
N ASN A 101 2.31 8.23 1.75
CA ASN A 101 3.29 9.28 1.51
C ASN A 101 4.71 8.86 1.96
N PRO A 102 5.78 9.36 1.32
CA PRO A 102 7.14 9.22 1.84
C PRO A 102 7.23 9.75 3.27
N GLY A 103 8.02 9.09 4.13
CA GLY A 103 8.23 9.51 5.52
C GLY A 103 7.08 9.18 6.50
N ILE A 104 5.95 8.63 6.05
CA ILE A 104 4.79 8.36 6.93
C ILE A 104 5.03 7.21 7.93
N GLY A 105 6.05 6.36 7.69
CA GLY A 105 6.46 5.28 8.59
C GLY A 105 6.25 3.87 8.07
N LYS A 106 5.98 3.66 6.78
CA LYS A 106 5.80 2.32 6.16
C LYS A 106 6.96 1.37 6.49
N SER A 107 8.18 1.80 6.18
CA SER A 107 9.40 1.01 6.43
C SER A 107 9.65 0.75 7.91
N THR A 108 9.26 1.68 8.80
CA THR A 108 9.36 1.52 10.25
C THR A 108 8.41 0.41 10.74
N LEU A 109 7.13 0.48 10.35
CA LEU A 109 6.15 -0.55 10.74
C LEU A 109 6.55 -1.91 10.21
N LEU A 110 6.93 -2.00 8.91
CA LEU A 110 7.27 -3.28 8.31
C LEU A 110 8.53 -3.91 8.93
N LEU A 111 9.50 -3.11 9.33
CA LEU A 111 10.66 -3.63 10.05
C LEU A 111 10.29 -4.16 11.46
N GLN A 112 9.36 -3.48 12.16
CA GLN A 112 8.83 -3.96 13.44
C GLN A 112 8.00 -5.24 13.28
N VAL A 113 7.19 -5.31 12.22
CA VAL A 113 6.39 -6.49 11.86
C VAL A 113 7.30 -7.68 11.47
N ALA A 114 8.40 -7.41 10.74
CA ALA A 114 9.43 -8.42 10.44
C ALA A 114 9.95 -9.10 11.71
N ASN A 115 10.17 -8.33 12.77
CA ASN A 115 10.63 -8.86 14.05
C ASN A 115 9.61 -9.79 14.75
N SER A 116 8.33 -9.69 14.42
CA SER A 116 7.31 -10.64 14.90
C SER A 116 7.28 -11.91 14.04
N TYR A 117 7.45 -11.78 12.73
CA TYR A 117 7.37 -12.94 11.83
C TYR A 117 8.58 -13.87 11.90
N LYS A 118 9.73 -13.43 12.41
CA LYS A 118 10.90 -14.29 12.60
C LYS A 118 10.64 -15.51 13.49
N ASP A 119 9.63 -15.44 14.35
CA ASP A 119 9.23 -16.55 15.22
C ASP A 119 8.65 -17.75 14.41
N TYR A 120 8.28 -17.51 13.15
CA TYR A 120 7.79 -18.54 12.20
C TYR A 120 8.87 -19.03 11.23
N GLY A 121 10.01 -18.37 11.17
CA GLY A 121 11.16 -18.69 10.33
C GLY A 121 11.79 -17.44 9.72
N ASP A 122 12.72 -17.64 8.80
CA ASP A 122 13.51 -16.55 8.22
C ASP A 122 12.64 -15.50 7.54
N VAL A 123 12.97 -14.23 7.80
CA VAL A 123 12.40 -13.05 7.15
C VAL A 123 13.48 -12.36 6.31
N LEU A 124 13.17 -12.06 5.06
CA LEU A 124 14.06 -11.34 4.16
C LEU A 124 13.56 -9.91 3.96
N TYR A 125 14.38 -8.91 4.28
CA TYR A 125 14.13 -7.50 4.02
C TYR A 125 14.99 -7.04 2.85
N ILE A 126 14.36 -6.70 1.74
CA ILE A 126 15.00 -6.23 0.52
C ILE A 126 14.83 -4.72 0.44
N SER A 127 15.92 -3.99 0.30
CA SER A 127 15.89 -2.53 0.12
C SER A 127 16.77 -2.11 -1.04
N GLY A 128 16.19 -1.28 -1.93
CA GLY A 128 16.92 -0.58 -2.97
C GLY A 128 17.19 0.90 -2.65
N GLU A 129 16.64 1.41 -1.54
CA GLU A 129 16.77 2.83 -1.15
C GLU A 129 17.76 3.03 -0.02
N GLU A 130 17.83 2.10 0.93
CA GLU A 130 18.69 2.18 2.11
C GLU A 130 19.74 1.08 2.12
N SER A 131 20.93 1.44 2.56
CA SER A 131 22.00 0.47 2.80
C SER A 131 21.69 -0.44 4.00
N PRO A 132 22.29 -1.65 4.05
CA PRO A 132 22.15 -2.55 5.20
C PRO A 132 22.50 -1.89 6.53
N ALA A 133 23.51 -1.00 6.56
CA ALA A 133 23.91 -0.27 7.75
C ALA A 133 22.82 0.72 8.24
N GLN A 134 22.13 1.40 7.31
CA GLN A 134 21.05 2.32 7.64
C GLN A 134 19.83 1.56 8.21
N ILE A 135 19.48 0.42 7.60
CA ILE A 135 18.41 -0.45 8.10
C ILE A 135 18.76 -0.99 9.48
N LYS A 136 20.00 -1.41 9.69
CA LYS A 136 20.50 -1.88 10.99
C LYS A 136 20.41 -0.80 12.06
N ASN A 137 20.85 0.42 11.78
CA ASN A 137 20.73 1.56 12.70
C ASN A 137 19.27 1.84 13.07
N ARG A 138 18.36 1.81 12.10
CA ARG A 138 16.92 1.92 12.36
C ARG A 138 16.42 0.77 13.22
N GLY A 139 16.83 -0.46 12.94
CA GLY A 139 16.47 -1.65 13.73
C GLY A 139 16.92 -1.56 15.17
N GLU A 140 18.11 -1.03 15.45
CA GLU A 140 18.63 -0.81 16.82
C GLU A 140 17.76 0.18 17.58
N ARG A 141 17.37 1.30 16.96
CA ARG A 141 16.44 2.26 17.56
C ARG A 141 15.09 1.63 17.89
N LEU A 142 14.62 0.72 17.03
CA LEU A 142 13.38 -0.03 17.21
C LEU A 142 13.51 -1.23 18.15
N LYS A 143 14.69 -1.45 18.74
CA LYS A 143 15.01 -2.57 19.64
C LYS A 143 14.75 -3.95 19.02
N ILE A 144 15.07 -4.07 17.73
CA ILE A 144 14.94 -5.32 16.97
C ILE A 144 16.19 -6.16 17.22
N SER A 145 16.04 -7.41 17.68
CA SER A 145 17.16 -8.31 17.98
C SER A 145 17.98 -8.71 16.74
N GLY A 146 17.34 -8.72 15.56
CA GLY A 146 17.99 -9.04 14.26
C GLY A 146 18.12 -10.51 13.94
N ASP A 147 18.02 -11.42 14.90
CA ASP A 147 18.09 -12.86 14.63
C ASP A 147 16.91 -13.30 13.74
N GLY A 148 17.18 -14.07 12.70
CA GLY A 148 16.17 -14.53 11.74
C GLY A 148 15.69 -13.46 10.76
N ILE A 149 16.29 -12.25 10.76
CA ILE A 149 16.00 -11.19 9.79
C ILE A 149 17.26 -10.96 8.94
N TYR A 150 17.12 -11.20 7.64
CA TYR A 150 18.19 -11.04 6.65
C TYR A 150 17.93 -9.78 5.82
N ILE A 151 18.96 -8.99 5.57
CA ILE A 151 18.89 -7.77 4.76
C ILE A 151 19.58 -8.02 3.43
N MET A 152 18.92 -7.69 2.34
CA MET A 152 19.44 -7.81 0.99
C MET A 152 19.39 -6.45 0.28
N ALA A 153 20.55 -6.00 -0.22
CA ALA A 153 20.67 -4.80 -1.05
C ALA A 153 20.78 -5.23 -2.52
N GLU A 154 19.69 -5.73 -3.08
CA GLU A 154 19.58 -6.19 -4.47
C GLU A 154 18.30 -5.60 -5.09
N MET A 155 18.39 -5.24 -6.38
CA MET A 155 17.29 -4.61 -7.10
C MET A 155 16.84 -5.41 -8.33
N ASP A 156 17.69 -6.35 -8.83
CA ASP A 156 17.28 -7.21 -9.94
C ASP A 156 16.36 -8.32 -9.43
N ILE A 157 15.12 -8.33 -9.93
CA ILE A 157 14.11 -9.32 -9.53
C ILE A 157 14.51 -10.75 -9.87
N LEU A 158 15.40 -10.97 -10.86
CA LEU A 158 15.87 -12.31 -11.22
C LEU A 158 16.81 -12.87 -10.15
N ASN A 159 17.73 -12.05 -9.63
CA ASN A 159 18.63 -12.44 -8.54
C ASN A 159 17.85 -12.68 -7.24
N ILE A 160 16.87 -11.80 -6.98
CA ILE A 160 15.95 -11.94 -5.84
C ILE A 160 15.17 -13.26 -5.95
N TYR A 161 14.66 -13.58 -7.14
CA TYR A 161 13.94 -14.83 -7.39
C TYR A 161 14.78 -16.06 -7.04
N GLU A 162 16.02 -16.13 -7.58
CA GLU A 162 16.92 -17.25 -7.33
C GLU A 162 17.23 -17.43 -5.84
N TYR A 163 17.51 -16.34 -5.14
CA TYR A 163 17.78 -16.36 -3.71
C TYR A 163 16.55 -16.84 -2.91
N VAL A 164 15.39 -16.23 -3.15
CA VAL A 164 14.15 -16.54 -2.42
C VAL A 164 13.73 -17.99 -2.63
N VAL A 165 13.83 -18.49 -3.86
CA VAL A 165 13.50 -19.90 -4.16
C VAL A 165 14.47 -20.88 -3.50
N SER A 166 15.75 -20.53 -3.41
CA SER A 166 16.76 -21.38 -2.77
C SER A 166 16.66 -21.39 -1.25
N LYS A 167 16.44 -20.23 -0.62
CA LYS A 167 16.42 -20.08 0.85
C LYS A 167 15.05 -20.26 1.48
N LYS A 168 13.98 -20.03 0.72
CA LYS A 168 12.58 -20.19 1.14
C LYS A 168 12.25 -19.47 2.46
N PRO A 169 12.52 -18.15 2.57
CA PRO A 169 12.10 -17.37 3.73
C PRO A 169 10.58 -17.46 3.88
N LYS A 170 10.07 -17.29 5.10
CA LYS A 170 8.61 -17.30 5.34
C LYS A 170 7.94 -16.02 4.89
N VAL A 171 8.61 -14.90 5.12
CA VAL A 171 8.12 -13.58 4.75
C VAL A 171 9.23 -12.81 4.05
N VAL A 172 8.88 -12.09 2.99
CA VAL A 172 9.76 -11.18 2.26
C VAL A 172 9.16 -9.78 2.29
N ILE A 173 9.95 -8.80 2.63
CA ILE A 173 9.58 -7.38 2.59
C ILE A 173 10.39 -6.72 1.49
N VAL A 174 9.72 -6.02 0.56
CA VAL A 174 10.34 -5.27 -0.55
C VAL A 174 10.11 -3.79 -0.32
N ASP A 175 11.18 -3.04 -0.07
CA ASP A 175 11.15 -1.61 0.25
C ASP A 175 12.12 -0.83 -0.68
N SER A 176 11.65 -0.28 -1.81
CA SER A 176 10.32 -0.25 -2.37
C SER A 176 10.23 -0.97 -3.72
N ILE A 177 9.01 -1.20 -4.21
CA ILE A 177 8.80 -1.82 -5.54
C ILE A 177 9.34 -0.92 -6.67
N GLN A 178 9.39 0.39 -6.47
CA GLN A 178 9.86 1.35 -7.44
C GLN A 178 11.37 1.21 -7.75
N THR A 179 12.13 0.64 -6.83
CA THR A 179 13.57 0.43 -7.03
C THR A 179 13.89 -0.85 -7.78
N LEU A 180 12.95 -1.80 -7.81
CA LEU A 180 13.18 -3.07 -8.50
C LEU A 180 13.14 -2.94 -10.01
N TYR A 181 13.94 -3.76 -10.67
CA TYR A 181 13.93 -3.91 -12.12
C TYR A 181 14.13 -5.38 -12.53
N ASN A 182 13.79 -5.66 -13.76
CA ASN A 182 14.04 -6.94 -14.41
C ASN A 182 15.11 -6.73 -15.50
N SER A 183 16.31 -7.23 -15.29
CA SER A 183 17.43 -7.07 -16.22
C SER A 183 17.22 -7.73 -17.57
N SER A 184 16.25 -8.62 -17.72
CA SER A 184 15.89 -9.21 -19.03
C SER A 184 15.05 -8.29 -19.92
N MET A 185 14.68 -7.10 -19.43
CA MET A 185 13.84 -6.13 -20.14
C MET A 185 14.63 -4.87 -20.49
N ASP A 186 14.39 -4.33 -21.67
CA ASP A 186 15.04 -3.10 -22.15
C ASP A 186 14.41 -1.80 -21.60
N SER A 187 13.56 -1.89 -20.57
CA SER A 187 12.90 -0.73 -19.98
C SER A 187 13.62 -0.21 -18.74
N ILE A 188 13.56 1.11 -18.52
CA ILE A 188 14.22 1.78 -17.39
C ILE A 188 13.56 1.38 -16.06
N SER A 189 14.38 1.22 -15.00
CA SER A 189 13.90 1.01 -13.62
C SER A 189 12.91 2.11 -13.17
N GLY A 190 11.92 1.74 -12.39
CA GLY A 190 10.87 2.66 -11.89
C GLY A 190 9.75 2.98 -12.89
N THR A 191 9.83 2.51 -14.14
CA THR A 191 8.73 2.66 -15.09
C THR A 191 7.55 1.75 -14.72
N PRO A 192 6.30 2.12 -15.07
CA PRO A 192 5.12 1.29 -14.81
C PRO A 192 5.25 -0.15 -15.34
N THR A 193 5.92 -0.32 -16.47
CA THR A 193 6.17 -1.64 -17.07
C THR A 193 7.08 -2.49 -16.20
N GLN A 194 8.20 -1.94 -15.72
CA GLN A 194 9.11 -2.63 -14.81
C GLN A 194 8.44 -2.97 -13.48
N ILE A 195 7.74 -2.01 -12.88
CA ILE A 195 7.02 -2.21 -11.63
C ILE A 195 5.99 -3.35 -11.76
N ARG A 196 5.25 -3.38 -12.87
CA ARG A 196 4.29 -4.44 -13.16
C ARG A 196 4.95 -5.81 -13.27
N GLU A 197 6.02 -5.91 -14.07
CA GLU A 197 6.71 -7.20 -14.29
C GLU A 197 7.37 -7.72 -13.02
N CYS A 198 8.03 -6.85 -12.24
CA CYS A 198 8.56 -7.23 -10.93
C CYS A 198 7.46 -7.71 -9.98
N THR A 199 6.29 -7.05 -9.97
CA THR A 199 5.16 -7.47 -9.14
C THR A 199 4.59 -8.80 -9.59
N LEU A 200 4.44 -9.04 -10.90
CA LEU A 200 4.02 -10.35 -11.44
C LEU A 200 4.95 -11.47 -10.97
N LYS A 201 6.26 -11.21 -11.00
CA LYS A 201 7.27 -12.18 -10.55
C LYS A 201 7.16 -12.47 -9.06
N ILE A 202 6.94 -11.43 -8.24
CA ILE A 202 6.69 -11.60 -6.80
C ILE A 202 5.43 -12.43 -6.54
N VAL A 203 4.33 -12.15 -7.25
CA VAL A 203 3.08 -12.92 -7.12
C VAL A 203 3.28 -14.38 -7.54
N GLU A 204 4.04 -14.63 -8.61
CA GLU A 204 4.41 -16.00 -9.03
C GLU A 204 5.14 -16.74 -7.92
N ILE A 205 6.18 -16.12 -7.33
CA ILE A 205 6.95 -16.72 -6.22
C ILE A 205 6.03 -17.02 -5.04
N ALA A 206 5.23 -16.03 -4.64
CA ALA A 206 4.35 -16.13 -3.48
C ALA A 206 3.41 -17.33 -3.60
N LYS A 207 2.72 -17.45 -4.73
CA LYS A 207 1.73 -18.52 -4.96
C LYS A 207 2.37 -19.88 -5.16
N LYS A 208 3.51 -19.94 -5.87
CA LYS A 208 4.18 -21.22 -6.18
C LYS A 208 4.89 -21.84 -4.98
N TYR A 209 5.47 -20.99 -4.12
CA TYR A 209 6.32 -21.45 -3.02
C TYR A 209 5.72 -21.19 -1.63
N ASN A 210 4.49 -20.66 -1.55
CA ASN A 210 3.81 -20.30 -0.30
C ASN A 210 4.65 -19.33 0.57
N ILE A 211 5.31 -18.37 -0.07
CA ILE A 211 6.11 -17.32 0.58
C ILE A 211 5.30 -16.04 0.59
N SER A 212 5.12 -15.43 1.77
CA SER A 212 4.31 -14.21 1.89
C SER A 212 5.15 -12.97 1.64
N PHE A 213 4.56 -11.95 1.00
CA PHE A 213 5.25 -10.72 0.64
C PHE A 213 4.53 -9.49 1.16
N PHE A 214 5.31 -8.56 1.71
CA PHE A 214 4.94 -7.16 1.83
C PHE A 214 5.70 -6.34 0.79
N ILE A 215 4.98 -5.52 0.06
CA ILE A 215 5.53 -4.65 -0.98
C ILE A 215 5.24 -3.20 -0.56
N VAL A 216 6.26 -2.38 -0.41
CA VAL A 216 6.12 -0.94 -0.17
C VAL A 216 5.96 -0.23 -1.51
N GLY A 217 4.92 0.61 -1.60
CA GLY A 217 4.68 1.51 -2.72
C GLY A 217 4.59 2.97 -2.25
N HIS A 218 5.24 3.88 -2.96
CA HIS A 218 5.13 5.32 -2.69
C HIS A 218 4.03 5.94 -3.54
N ILE A 219 3.20 6.80 -2.93
CA ILE A 219 2.21 7.62 -3.63
C ILE A 219 2.83 9.00 -3.81
N THR A 220 2.78 9.58 -5.02
CA THR A 220 3.21 10.98 -5.21
C THR A 220 2.13 11.94 -4.74
N LYS A 221 2.53 13.18 -4.35
CA LYS A 221 1.66 14.25 -3.86
C LYS A 221 0.49 14.60 -4.78
N ASP A 222 0.58 14.29 -6.07
CA ASP A 222 -0.47 14.56 -7.06
C ASP A 222 -1.50 13.43 -7.22
N GLY A 223 -1.41 12.35 -6.42
CA GLY A 223 -2.30 11.20 -6.53
C GLY A 223 -2.24 10.45 -7.87
N LYS A 224 -1.26 10.78 -8.71
CA LYS A 224 -1.13 10.33 -10.10
C LYS A 224 0.10 9.45 -10.33
N VAL A 225 0.50 8.63 -9.37
CA VAL A 225 1.55 7.66 -9.70
C VAL A 225 0.95 6.43 -10.31
N ALA A 226 1.38 6.16 -11.51
CA ALA A 226 1.03 4.98 -12.31
C ALA A 226 1.37 3.64 -11.63
N GLY A 227 2.12 3.63 -10.53
CA GLY A 227 2.52 2.42 -9.81
C GLY A 227 1.42 1.79 -8.94
N PRO A 228 0.94 2.43 -7.86
CA PRO A 228 0.09 1.76 -6.87
C PRO A 228 -1.24 1.27 -7.42
N LYS A 229 -1.98 2.09 -8.17
CA LYS A 229 -3.27 1.69 -8.78
C LYS A 229 -3.13 0.52 -9.77
N LEU A 230 -2.02 0.47 -10.50
CA LEU A 230 -1.74 -0.66 -11.40
C LEU A 230 -1.55 -1.96 -10.60
N LEU A 231 -0.94 -1.88 -9.41
CA LEU A 231 -0.62 -3.02 -8.58
C LEU A 231 -1.80 -3.54 -7.76
N GLU A 232 -2.78 -2.68 -7.44
CA GLU A 232 -3.94 -3.03 -6.62
C GLU A 232 -4.69 -4.29 -7.13
N HIS A 233 -4.76 -4.45 -8.44
CA HIS A 233 -5.43 -5.61 -9.06
C HIS A 233 -4.60 -6.89 -9.00
N MET A 234 -3.29 -6.77 -8.85
CA MET A 234 -2.34 -7.88 -8.91
C MET A 234 -2.09 -8.52 -7.55
N VAL A 235 -2.23 -7.77 -6.47
CA VAL A 235 -1.96 -8.20 -5.09
C VAL A 235 -3.23 -8.67 -4.37
N ASP A 236 -3.08 -9.36 -3.24
CA ASP A 236 -4.20 -9.90 -2.47
C ASP A 236 -4.81 -8.86 -1.53
N ALA A 237 -3.98 -8.02 -0.92
CA ALA A 237 -4.44 -6.93 -0.05
C ALA A 237 -3.67 -5.64 -0.34
N VAL A 238 -4.35 -4.51 -0.10
CA VAL A 238 -3.79 -3.15 -0.23
C VAL A 238 -4.11 -2.39 1.05
N PHE A 239 -3.08 -1.92 1.72
CA PHE A 239 -3.17 -1.09 2.91
C PHE A 239 -2.59 0.28 2.63
N ASN A 240 -3.35 1.32 2.94
CA ASN A 240 -2.92 2.69 2.75
C ASN A 240 -2.63 3.37 4.09
N PHE A 241 -1.44 3.94 4.23
CA PHE A 241 -1.10 4.81 5.34
C PHE A 241 -1.62 6.22 5.08
N GLU A 242 -2.42 6.72 6.02
CA GLU A 242 -2.97 8.06 6.06
C GLU A 242 -2.44 8.80 7.30
N GLY A 243 -2.23 10.09 7.19
CA GLY A 243 -1.81 10.98 8.28
C GLY A 243 -1.04 12.18 7.76
N ASP A 244 -1.13 13.29 8.46
CA ASP A 244 -0.39 14.51 8.18
C ASP A 244 0.93 14.55 8.95
N GLU A 245 1.92 15.28 8.43
CA GLU A 245 3.27 15.38 9.01
C GLU A 245 3.28 15.96 10.44
N GLY A 246 2.23 16.70 10.83
CA GLY A 246 2.07 17.29 12.16
C GLY A 246 1.30 16.46 13.18
N LEU A 247 0.72 15.32 12.77
CA LEU A 247 -0.08 14.50 13.67
C LEU A 247 0.77 13.42 14.34
N TYR A 248 0.56 13.19 15.63
CA TYR A 248 1.24 12.14 16.40
C TYR A 248 0.73 10.72 16.08
N TYR A 249 -0.38 10.60 15.34
CA TYR A 249 -0.97 9.32 14.97
C TYR A 249 -0.94 9.09 13.47
N ARG A 250 -1.02 7.81 13.10
CA ARG A 250 -1.10 7.32 11.73
C ARG A 250 -2.23 6.32 11.62
N ILE A 251 -2.99 6.40 10.55
CA ILE A 251 -4.06 5.45 10.24
C ILE A 251 -3.58 4.54 9.13
N LEU A 252 -3.72 3.24 9.33
CA LEU A 252 -3.52 2.25 8.30
C LEU A 252 -4.90 1.71 7.91
N ARG A 253 -5.31 1.95 6.67
CA ARG A 253 -6.62 1.59 6.13
C ARG A 253 -6.50 0.43 5.15
N SER A 254 -7.41 -0.55 5.27
CA SER A 254 -7.57 -1.62 4.29
C SER A 254 -8.42 -1.13 3.11
N GLU A 255 -7.80 -0.90 1.95
CA GLU A 255 -8.50 -0.52 0.71
C GLU A 255 -8.96 -1.75 -0.10
N LYS A 256 -8.20 -2.82 0.01
CA LYS A 256 -8.50 -4.11 -0.60
C LYS A 256 -8.01 -5.23 0.30
N ASN A 257 -8.83 -6.28 0.46
CA ASN A 257 -8.41 -7.49 1.13
C ASN A 257 -9.24 -8.69 0.62
N ARG A 258 -8.58 -9.67 0.00
CA ARG A 258 -9.23 -10.90 -0.47
C ARG A 258 -9.51 -11.90 0.65
N PHE A 259 -8.83 -11.74 1.79
CA PHE A 259 -8.84 -12.70 2.90
C PHE A 259 -9.36 -12.10 4.21
N GLY A 260 -9.87 -10.88 4.16
CA GLY A 260 -10.44 -10.15 5.28
C GLY A 260 -11.38 -9.03 4.85
N SER A 261 -11.80 -8.21 5.81
CA SER A 261 -12.66 -7.05 5.55
C SER A 261 -11.88 -5.92 4.89
N THR A 262 -12.51 -5.21 3.96
CA THR A 262 -11.98 -3.98 3.33
C THR A 262 -12.30 -2.71 4.11
N ASN A 263 -13.09 -2.81 5.20
CA ASN A 263 -13.50 -1.65 5.98
C ASN A 263 -12.76 -1.58 7.34
N GLU A 264 -11.61 -2.24 7.44
CA GLU A 264 -10.83 -2.23 8.67
C GLU A 264 -9.80 -1.11 8.68
N ILE A 265 -9.61 -0.51 9.85
CA ILE A 265 -8.55 0.46 10.09
C ILE A 265 -7.78 0.13 11.38
N ALA A 266 -6.49 0.41 11.39
CA ALA A 266 -5.64 0.37 12.57
C ALA A 266 -5.03 1.75 12.81
N VAL A 267 -4.95 2.17 14.06
CA VAL A 267 -4.37 3.45 14.46
C VAL A 267 -3.07 3.20 15.21
N PHE A 268 -2.04 3.93 14.83
CA PHE A 268 -0.73 3.87 15.47
C PHE A 268 -0.29 5.25 15.95
N SER A 269 0.36 5.33 17.10
CA SER A 269 1.15 6.50 17.50
C SER A 269 2.59 6.35 16.98
N MET A 270 3.22 7.48 16.65
CA MET A 270 4.63 7.52 16.32
C MET A 270 5.41 7.92 17.56
N GLU A 271 6.19 7.01 18.10
CA GLU A 271 7.03 7.22 19.30
C GLU A 271 8.51 7.15 18.92
N GLU A 272 9.41 7.56 19.82
CA GLU A 272 10.86 7.48 19.59
C GLU A 272 11.33 6.06 19.27
N ASN A 273 10.70 5.07 19.89
CA ASN A 273 11.00 3.64 19.70
C ASN A 273 10.23 3.00 18.53
N GLY A 274 9.57 3.79 17.69
CA GLY A 274 8.82 3.31 16.52
C GLY A 274 7.31 3.50 16.62
N MET A 275 6.57 2.71 15.88
CA MET A 275 5.11 2.72 15.89
C MET A 275 4.56 1.85 16.99
N LYS A 276 3.60 2.40 17.72
CA LYS A 276 2.83 1.70 18.75
C LYS A 276 1.36 1.68 18.39
N GLU A 277 0.75 0.54 18.52
CA GLU A 277 -0.66 0.35 18.24
C GLU A 277 -1.54 1.02 19.28
N ILE A 278 -2.54 1.77 18.83
CA ILE A 278 -3.55 2.40 19.70
C ILE A 278 -4.79 1.50 19.69
N LYS A 279 -4.92 0.66 20.72
CA LYS A 279 -6.06 -0.28 20.86
C LYS A 279 -7.36 0.44 21.17
N ASN A 280 -7.33 1.41 22.08
CA ASN A 280 -8.47 2.26 22.44
C ASN A 280 -8.30 3.65 21.82
N SER A 281 -8.67 3.77 20.55
CA SER A 281 -8.54 5.04 19.83
C SER A 281 -9.43 6.14 20.41
N SER A 282 -10.60 5.79 20.94
CA SER A 282 -11.50 6.76 21.58
C SER A 282 -10.87 7.39 22.82
N GLU A 283 -10.26 6.59 23.67
CA GLU A 283 -9.53 7.09 24.85
C GLU A 283 -8.34 7.97 24.42
N TYR A 284 -7.60 7.56 23.41
CA TYR A 284 -6.48 8.33 22.88
C TYR A 284 -6.91 9.72 22.37
N PHE A 285 -7.97 9.78 21.56
CA PHE A 285 -8.46 11.05 20.99
C PHE A 285 -9.14 11.97 22.02
N LEU A 286 -9.58 11.42 23.14
CA LEU A 286 -10.20 12.19 24.22
C LEU A 286 -9.25 12.45 25.41
N SER A 287 -8.00 11.96 25.36
CA SER A 287 -7.06 12.05 26.50
C SER A 287 -6.69 13.48 26.90
N GLU A 288 -6.69 14.41 25.93
CA GLU A 288 -6.38 15.83 26.16
C GLU A 288 -7.63 16.70 26.38
N ARG A 289 -8.82 16.07 26.44
CA ARG A 289 -10.09 16.81 26.62
C ARG A 289 -10.21 17.34 28.04
N GLU A 290 -10.47 18.64 28.16
CA GLU A 290 -10.85 19.27 29.42
C GLU A 290 -12.36 19.06 29.70
N GLU A 291 -12.73 18.64 30.92
CA GLU A 291 -14.12 18.32 31.28
C GLU A 291 -15.09 19.49 31.16
N LYS A 292 -14.61 20.73 31.14
CA LYS A 292 -15.41 21.96 31.12
C LYS A 292 -15.18 22.82 29.87
N ASN A 293 -14.92 22.22 28.73
CA ASN A 293 -14.70 22.98 27.49
C ASN A 293 -16.04 23.47 26.91
N ILE A 294 -16.27 24.80 26.98
CA ILE A 294 -17.46 25.44 26.39
C ILE A 294 -17.37 25.31 24.85
N GLY A 295 -18.44 24.90 24.22
CA GLY A 295 -18.48 24.73 22.77
C GLY A 295 -17.88 23.44 22.26
N SER A 296 -17.64 22.47 23.15
CA SER A 296 -17.09 21.15 22.83
C SER A 296 -18.15 20.07 23.04
N MET A 297 -18.19 19.12 22.10
CA MET A 297 -19.08 17.96 22.15
C MET A 297 -18.33 16.71 21.68
N VAL A 298 -18.52 15.60 22.41
CA VAL A 298 -18.04 14.30 21.96
C VAL A 298 -19.09 13.66 21.04
N VAL A 299 -18.66 13.27 19.86
CA VAL A 299 -19.52 12.63 18.87
C VAL A 299 -18.95 11.28 18.43
N PRO A 300 -19.80 10.26 18.25
CA PRO A 300 -19.37 9.00 17.68
C PRO A 300 -19.25 9.12 16.16
N ILE A 301 -18.15 8.62 15.60
CA ILE A 301 -17.93 8.50 14.16
C ILE A 301 -17.67 7.03 13.85
N LEU A 302 -18.39 6.50 12.87
CA LEU A 302 -18.16 5.16 12.37
C LEU A 302 -17.14 5.21 11.22
N GLU A 303 -15.98 4.60 11.41
CA GLU A 303 -14.97 4.41 10.41
C GLU A 303 -14.67 2.92 10.25
N GLY A 304 -15.03 2.38 9.08
CA GLY A 304 -15.00 0.94 8.87
C GLY A 304 -15.93 0.21 9.82
N THR A 305 -15.39 -0.70 10.61
CA THR A 305 -16.12 -1.46 11.64
C THR A 305 -15.94 -0.87 13.05
N LYS A 306 -15.16 0.22 13.18
CA LYS A 306 -14.87 0.84 14.49
C LYS A 306 -15.66 2.11 14.71
N VAL A 307 -16.11 2.28 15.94
CA VAL A 307 -16.66 3.56 16.44
C VAL A 307 -15.55 4.32 17.15
N PHE A 308 -15.31 5.53 16.69
CA PHE A 308 -14.40 6.49 17.32
C PHE A 308 -15.21 7.56 18.03
N LEU A 309 -14.79 7.90 19.23
CA LEU A 309 -15.29 9.09 19.91
C LEU A 309 -14.31 10.24 19.63
N LEU A 310 -14.81 11.26 18.98
CA LEU A 310 -14.03 12.46 18.65
C LEU A 310 -14.64 13.68 19.31
N GLU A 311 -13.82 14.63 19.71
CA GLU A 311 -14.26 15.92 20.17
C GLU A 311 -14.44 16.87 18.97
N VAL A 312 -15.65 17.43 18.86
CA VAL A 312 -15.95 18.51 17.92
C VAL A 312 -16.02 19.80 18.73
N GLN A 313 -15.24 20.78 18.34
CA GLN A 313 -15.22 22.09 18.98
C GLN A 313 -15.85 23.14 18.06
N SER A 314 -16.69 23.99 18.60
CA SER A 314 -17.31 25.09 17.89
C SER A 314 -17.32 26.34 18.78
N LEU A 315 -16.73 27.39 18.30
CA LEU A 315 -16.75 28.69 18.95
C LEU A 315 -17.62 29.63 18.13
N ILE A 316 -18.60 30.23 18.76
CA ILE A 316 -19.53 31.17 18.11
C ILE A 316 -19.39 32.53 18.78
N THR A 317 -19.09 33.55 17.99
CA THR A 317 -18.97 34.95 18.44
C THR A 317 -19.84 35.83 17.61
N ASP A 318 -20.18 37.01 18.13
CA ASP A 318 -20.85 38.03 17.36
C ASP A 318 -19.93 38.59 16.28
N SER A 319 -20.40 38.55 15.05
CA SER A 319 -19.74 39.20 13.94
C SER A 319 -19.68 40.70 14.16
N GLY A 320 -18.51 41.29 13.99
CA GLY A 320 -18.37 42.73 13.97
C GLY A 320 -19.09 43.38 12.76
N ILE A 321 -18.67 44.55 12.38
CA ILE A 321 -19.21 45.25 11.19
C ILE A 321 -18.67 44.53 9.93
N GLY A 322 -19.51 43.79 9.23
CA GLY A 322 -19.14 43.15 7.97
C GLY A 322 -19.79 41.78 7.73
N ILE A 323 -19.24 41.05 6.77
CA ILE A 323 -19.68 39.68 6.43
C ILE A 323 -19.08 38.70 7.45
N PRO A 324 -19.89 37.82 8.05
CA PRO A 324 -19.40 36.78 8.98
C PRO A 324 -18.27 35.94 8.41
N LYS A 325 -17.22 35.74 9.20
CA LYS A 325 -16.05 34.91 8.85
C LYS A 325 -16.14 33.55 9.52
N ARG A 326 -16.47 32.55 8.76
CA ARG A 326 -16.51 31.19 9.26
C ARG A 326 -15.22 30.45 8.90
N VAL A 327 -14.46 30.10 9.91
CA VAL A 327 -13.24 29.28 9.79
C VAL A 327 -13.58 27.85 10.12
N VAL A 328 -13.22 26.92 9.25
CA VAL A 328 -13.50 25.50 9.41
C VAL A 328 -12.19 24.75 9.29
N GLN A 329 -11.90 23.89 10.25
CA GLN A 329 -10.73 23.02 10.26
C GLN A 329 -11.19 21.57 10.47
N GLY A 330 -10.61 20.64 9.72
CA GLY A 330 -10.92 19.21 9.81
C GLY A 330 -12.28 18.81 9.23
N TYR A 331 -13.01 19.74 8.59
CA TYR A 331 -14.31 19.49 7.98
C TYR A 331 -14.50 20.30 6.69
N ASP A 332 -15.40 19.85 5.81
CA ASP A 332 -15.69 20.57 4.56
C ASP A 332 -16.43 21.89 4.82
N ARG A 333 -15.88 22.98 4.35
CA ARG A 333 -16.44 24.33 4.57
C ARG A 333 -17.84 24.50 3.99
N ASN A 334 -18.09 23.93 2.80
CA ASN A 334 -19.39 24.09 2.14
C ASN A 334 -20.47 23.32 2.91
N ARG A 335 -20.14 22.14 3.44
CA ARG A 335 -21.04 21.37 4.31
C ARG A 335 -21.41 22.13 5.58
N ILE A 336 -20.43 22.80 6.22
CA ILE A 336 -20.72 23.64 7.40
C ILE A 336 -21.64 24.80 7.04
N GLN A 337 -21.44 25.46 5.88
CA GLN A 337 -22.34 26.52 5.44
C GLN A 337 -23.78 26.03 5.24
N ILE A 338 -23.94 24.86 4.62
CA ILE A 338 -25.26 24.24 4.43
C ILE A 338 -25.89 23.88 5.78
N LEU A 339 -25.14 23.27 6.68
CA LEU A 339 -25.62 22.91 8.02
C LEU A 339 -26.02 24.13 8.84
N THR A 340 -25.24 25.22 8.74
CA THR A 340 -25.57 26.50 9.39
C THR A 340 -26.89 27.08 8.86
N ALA A 341 -27.08 27.09 7.53
CA ALA A 341 -28.33 27.56 6.94
C ALA A 341 -29.55 26.72 7.33
N ILE A 342 -29.36 25.38 7.43
CA ILE A 342 -30.40 24.45 7.91
C ILE A 342 -30.71 24.73 9.39
N ALA A 343 -29.70 24.90 10.24
CA ALA A 343 -29.86 25.18 11.66
C ALA A 343 -30.59 26.51 11.87
N GLU A 344 -30.24 27.54 11.10
CA GLU A 344 -30.91 28.84 11.14
C GLU A 344 -32.40 28.73 10.76
N LYS A 345 -32.69 28.01 9.67
CA LYS A 345 -34.08 27.88 9.17
C LYS A 345 -34.93 26.87 9.95
N LYS A 346 -34.36 25.77 10.40
CA LYS A 346 -35.15 24.67 11.04
C LYS A 346 -35.13 24.75 12.56
N LEU A 347 -34.05 25.23 13.15
CA LEU A 347 -33.89 25.33 14.60
C LEU A 347 -34.04 26.76 15.10
N TYR A 348 -34.28 27.73 14.22
CA TYR A 348 -34.42 29.15 14.52
C TYR A 348 -33.26 29.75 15.30
N LEU A 349 -32.04 29.24 15.06
CA LEU A 349 -30.83 29.75 15.66
C LEU A 349 -30.37 31.01 14.91
N PRO A 350 -30.08 32.15 15.60
CA PRO A 350 -29.70 33.39 14.93
C PRO A 350 -28.20 33.37 14.51
N LEU A 351 -27.86 32.53 13.53
CA LEU A 351 -26.49 32.31 13.08
C LEU A 351 -26.05 33.23 11.95
N GLY A 352 -26.99 34.00 11.33
CA GLY A 352 -26.72 34.79 10.15
C GLY A 352 -25.66 35.88 10.36
N MET A 353 -25.51 36.39 11.58
CA MET A 353 -24.51 37.42 11.97
C MET A 353 -23.49 36.89 12.97
N LYS A 354 -23.19 35.59 12.94
CA LYS A 354 -22.20 34.95 13.81
C LYS A 354 -21.01 34.43 13.01
N ASP A 355 -19.81 34.66 13.56
CA ASP A 355 -18.56 34.09 13.10
C ASP A 355 -18.37 32.70 13.63
#